data_c844d9dc9163b29de64df6012dc4f086
#
_entry.id   c844d9dc9163b29de64df6012dc4f086
#
_cell.length_a   1.000
_cell.length_b   1.000
_cell.length_c   1.000
_cell.angle_alpha   90.00
_cell.angle_beta   90.00
_cell.angle_gamma   90.00
#
_symmetry.space_group_name_H-M   'P 1'
#
loop_
_entity.id
_entity.type
_entity.pdbx_description
1 polymer ?
#
loop_
_entity_poly.entity_id
_entity_poly.type
_entity_poly.pdbx_seq_one_letter_code
_entity_poly.pdbx_strand_id
1 'polypeptide(L)'
;MAVVGSFGELVFECVNGGQSMTFNSLTQSTRARLSTHSTVEQLPVVEFAGVDADRVTLTGVLDASVCADVDDKILELRGMLADNVPRVLTRGARVFGQYLIESLSITEESWAGNGVLQRASYNMALIATRAL
;
A
#
# COMPACT_ATOMS: atom_id res chain seq x y z
N MET A 1 2.00 -20.24 -10.67
CA MET A 1 1.31 -19.08 -10.05
C MET A 1 1.66 -19.03 -8.58
N ALA A 2 2.21 -17.93 -8.14
CA ALA A 2 2.60 -17.78 -6.74
C ALA A 2 1.94 -16.53 -6.15
N VAL A 3 1.25 -16.70 -5.04
CA VAL A 3 0.64 -15.60 -4.31
C VAL A 3 1.70 -14.97 -3.42
N VAL A 4 1.99 -13.69 -3.65
CA VAL A 4 2.97 -12.94 -2.87
C VAL A 4 2.32 -12.45 -1.57
N GLY A 5 1.09 -11.99 -1.64
CA GLY A 5 0.36 -11.50 -0.49
C GLY A 5 -1.04 -11.09 -0.86
N SER A 6 -1.73 -10.45 0.06
CA SER A 6 -3.09 -9.96 -0.18
C SER A 6 -3.39 -8.76 0.68
N PHE A 7 -4.33 -7.95 0.23
CA PHE A 7 -4.90 -6.86 0.99
C PHE A 7 -6.42 -6.96 0.88
N GLY A 8 -7.05 -7.62 1.86
CA GLY A 8 -8.45 -7.96 1.77
C GLY A 8 -8.73 -8.89 0.59
N GLU A 9 -9.60 -8.47 -0.31
CA GLU A 9 -9.94 -9.23 -1.53
C GLU A 9 -8.93 -9.03 -2.66
N LEU A 10 -8.02 -8.07 -2.53
CA LEU A 10 -6.99 -7.81 -3.53
C LEU A 10 -5.83 -8.77 -3.31
N VAL A 11 -5.51 -9.57 -4.31
CA VAL A 11 -4.44 -10.57 -4.24
C VAL A 11 -3.25 -10.10 -5.06
N PHE A 12 -2.07 -10.12 -4.46
CA PHE A 12 -0.81 -9.82 -5.14
C PHE A 12 -0.19 -11.14 -5.59
N GLU A 13 -0.06 -11.31 -6.88
CA GLU A 13 0.47 -12.54 -7.45
C GLU A 13 1.64 -12.26 -8.37
N CYS A 14 2.61 -13.13 -8.34
CA CYS A 14 3.72 -13.13 -9.28
C CYS A 14 3.41 -14.16 -10.36
N VAL A 15 2.63 -13.78 -11.37
CA VAL A 15 2.05 -14.68 -12.33
C VAL A 15 2.32 -14.23 -13.75
N ASN A 16 2.43 -15.18 -14.65
CA ASN A 16 2.46 -14.93 -16.09
C ASN A 16 1.05 -15.08 -16.63
N GLY A 17 0.42 -13.97 -16.94
CA GLY A 17 -0.95 -13.94 -17.45
C GLY A 17 -1.98 -13.96 -16.33
N GLY A 18 -3.21 -13.59 -16.66
CA GLY A 18 -4.29 -13.52 -15.70
C GLY A 18 -4.49 -12.12 -15.14
N GLN A 19 -5.39 -12.00 -14.18
CA GLN A 19 -5.80 -10.71 -13.63
C GLN A 19 -5.09 -10.44 -12.31
N SER A 20 -3.79 -10.46 -12.36
CA SER A 20 -2.98 -10.34 -11.17
C SER A 20 -2.17 -9.07 -11.19
N MET A 21 -1.85 -8.58 -10.03
CA MET A 21 -0.91 -7.51 -9.85
C MET A 21 0.06 -7.90 -8.75
N THR A 22 1.23 -7.32 -8.77
CA THR A 22 2.22 -7.54 -7.74
C THR A 22 2.79 -6.20 -7.31
N PHE A 23 3.47 -6.19 -6.19
CA PHE A 23 4.17 -4.99 -5.73
C PHE A 23 5.68 -5.19 -5.88
N ASN A 24 6.37 -4.12 -6.24
CA ASN A 24 7.82 -4.11 -6.36
C ASN A 24 8.50 -3.83 -5.04
N SER A 25 7.86 -3.02 -4.19
CA SER A 25 8.41 -2.71 -2.89
C SER A 25 7.29 -2.52 -1.88
N LEU A 26 7.62 -2.86 -0.64
CA LEU A 26 6.76 -2.65 0.50
C LEU A 26 7.61 -1.95 1.56
N THR A 27 7.22 -0.76 1.94
CA THR A 27 7.91 0.02 2.96
C THR A 27 7.00 0.16 4.16
N GLN A 28 7.50 -0.27 5.31
CA GLN A 28 6.78 -0.13 6.57
C GLN A 28 7.46 0.94 7.41
N SER A 29 6.68 1.89 7.88
CA SER A 29 7.17 3.00 8.67
C SER A 29 6.45 3.04 10.01
N THR A 30 7.23 3.03 11.07
CA THR A 30 6.74 3.14 12.44
C THR A 30 7.40 4.35 13.08
N ARG A 31 6.61 5.16 13.75
CA ARG A 31 7.12 6.40 14.33
C ARG A 31 6.73 6.50 15.79
N ALA A 32 7.70 6.83 16.62
CA ALA A 32 7.44 7.13 18.02
C ALA A 32 6.96 8.57 18.16
N ARG A 33 5.99 8.77 19.03
CA ARG A 33 5.50 10.08 19.36
C ARG A 33 6.31 10.58 20.54
N LEU A 34 7.09 11.65 20.32
CA LEU A 34 8.00 12.18 21.32
C LEU A 34 7.59 13.61 21.66
N SER A 35 7.67 13.93 22.94
CA SER A 35 7.42 15.26 23.44
C SER A 35 8.71 15.81 24.06
N THR A 36 9.10 17.02 23.68
CA THR A 36 10.32 17.65 24.18
C THR A 36 9.97 18.78 25.12
N HIS A 37 10.55 18.73 26.33
CA HIS A 37 10.36 19.76 27.35
C HIS A 37 11.67 20.50 27.55
N SER A 38 11.61 21.83 27.40
CA SER A 38 12.75 22.68 27.70
C SER A 38 12.80 22.97 29.19
N THR A 39 13.99 22.83 29.78
CA THR A 39 14.22 23.19 31.18
C THR A 39 15.23 24.31 31.26
N VAL A 40 15.13 25.12 32.30
CA VAL A 40 16.07 26.19 32.51
C VAL A 40 17.41 25.59 32.95
N GLU A 41 18.48 25.99 32.29
CA GLU A 41 19.85 25.58 32.62
C GLU A 41 20.16 24.10 32.39
N GLN A 42 19.26 23.38 31.74
CA GLN A 42 19.48 21.94 31.46
C GLN A 42 19.16 21.63 30.01
N LEU A 43 19.64 20.46 29.55
CA LEU A 43 19.30 19.96 28.24
C LEU A 43 17.80 19.63 28.17
N PRO A 44 17.16 19.81 27.01
CA PRO A 44 15.77 19.46 26.86
C PRO A 44 15.52 17.98 27.19
N VAL A 45 14.43 17.72 27.88
CA VAL A 45 14.00 16.36 28.21
C VAL A 45 13.02 15.89 27.14
N VAL A 46 13.28 14.69 26.62
CA VAL A 46 12.41 14.06 25.61
C VAL A 46 11.61 12.97 26.28
N GLU A 47 10.30 13.05 26.17
CA GLU A 47 9.40 12.04 26.72
C GLU A 47 8.78 11.20 25.61
N PHE A 48 8.64 9.91 25.86
CA PHE A 48 7.95 9.00 24.96
C PHE A 48 6.44 9.07 25.26
N ALA A 49 5.66 9.51 24.27
CA ALA A 49 4.22 9.69 24.41
C ALA A 49 3.40 8.63 23.69
N GLY A 50 4.04 7.57 23.20
CA GLY A 50 3.37 6.48 22.51
C GLY A 50 3.89 6.28 21.10
N VAL A 51 3.24 5.40 20.36
CA VAL A 51 3.62 5.07 18.98
C VAL A 51 2.51 5.54 18.05
N ASP A 52 2.88 6.23 16.98
CA ASP A 52 1.92 6.60 15.95
C ASP A 52 1.50 5.35 15.18
N ALA A 53 0.36 5.45 14.49
CA ALA A 53 -0.10 4.36 13.65
C ALA A 53 0.93 4.03 12.58
N ASP A 54 1.16 2.73 12.38
CA ASP A 54 2.07 2.26 11.34
C ASP A 54 1.56 2.65 9.97
N ARG A 55 2.49 2.96 9.09
CA ARG A 55 2.19 3.24 7.69
C ARG A 55 2.93 2.27 6.80
N VAL A 56 2.25 1.81 5.78
CA VAL A 56 2.83 0.92 4.78
C VAL A 56 2.64 1.55 3.42
N THR A 57 3.70 1.58 2.65
CA THR A 57 3.65 2.06 1.26
C THR A 57 3.95 0.89 0.35
N LEU A 58 3.01 0.61 -0.56
CA LEU A 58 3.16 -0.41 -1.58
C LEU A 58 3.34 0.27 -2.92
N THR A 59 4.38 -0.10 -3.64
CA THR A 59 4.59 0.35 -5.01
C THR A 59 4.69 -0.84 -5.92
N GLY A 60 4.17 -0.70 -7.13
CA GLY A 60 4.23 -1.76 -8.10
C GLY A 60 3.81 -1.30 -9.46
N VAL A 61 3.72 -2.25 -10.37
CA VAL A 61 3.39 -1.99 -11.77
C VAL A 61 2.22 -2.87 -12.18
N LEU A 62 1.27 -2.24 -12.87
CA LEU A 62 0.19 -2.93 -13.55
C LEU A 62 0.55 -2.99 -15.03
N ASP A 63 0.67 -4.19 -15.58
CA ASP A 63 1.11 -4.40 -16.95
C ASP A 63 0.13 -5.34 -17.64
N ALA A 64 -0.22 -5.02 -18.88
CA ALA A 64 -1.18 -5.82 -19.64
C ALA A 64 -0.68 -7.25 -19.90
N SER A 65 0.61 -7.49 -19.80
CA SER A 65 1.16 -8.83 -19.91
C SER A 65 0.88 -9.70 -18.67
N VAL A 66 0.61 -9.06 -17.55
CA VAL A 66 0.32 -9.74 -16.27
C VAL A 66 -1.14 -9.58 -15.90
N CYS A 67 -1.68 -8.39 -16.06
CA CYS A 67 -3.09 -8.09 -15.78
C CYS A 67 -3.86 -8.13 -17.09
N ALA A 68 -5.00 -8.81 -17.10
CA ALA A 68 -5.84 -8.87 -18.30
C ALA A 68 -6.38 -7.49 -18.68
N ASP A 69 -6.67 -6.66 -17.69
CA ASP A 69 -7.18 -5.30 -17.91
C ASP A 69 -6.64 -4.38 -16.83
N VAL A 70 -5.74 -3.48 -17.26
CA VAL A 70 -5.10 -2.54 -16.35
C VAL A 70 -6.10 -1.51 -15.82
N ASP A 71 -6.99 -1.03 -16.69
CA ASP A 71 -8.00 -0.05 -16.29
C ASP A 71 -8.95 -0.62 -15.23
N ASP A 72 -9.36 -1.89 -15.38
CA ASP A 72 -10.23 -2.53 -14.40
C ASP A 72 -9.55 -2.63 -13.03
N LYS A 73 -8.26 -2.91 -13.00
CA LYS A 73 -7.51 -2.95 -11.75
C LYS A 73 -7.43 -1.58 -11.09
N ILE A 74 -7.25 -0.54 -11.89
CA ILE A 74 -7.24 0.83 -11.38
C ILE A 74 -8.60 1.19 -10.78
N LEU A 75 -9.68 0.83 -11.45
CA LEU A 75 -11.03 1.08 -10.93
C LEU A 75 -11.28 0.30 -9.66
N GLU A 76 -10.80 -0.95 -9.57
CA GLU A 76 -10.90 -1.75 -8.35
C GLU A 76 -10.18 -1.09 -7.19
N LEU A 77 -8.96 -0.61 -7.40
CA LEU A 77 -8.20 0.08 -6.37
C LEU A 77 -8.88 1.36 -5.90
N ARG A 78 -9.42 2.13 -6.85
CA ARG A 78 -10.16 3.34 -6.51
C ARG A 78 -11.44 3.05 -5.74
N GLY A 79 -12.11 1.95 -6.09
CA GLY A 79 -13.31 1.52 -5.38
C GLY A 79 -13.00 1.13 -3.95
N MET A 80 -11.87 0.45 -3.73
CA MET A 80 -11.42 0.09 -2.38
C MET A 80 -11.14 1.33 -1.54
N LEU A 81 -10.54 2.35 -2.14
CA LEU A 81 -10.30 3.62 -1.46
C LEU A 81 -11.61 4.33 -1.11
N ALA A 82 -12.57 4.32 -2.01
CA ALA A 82 -13.86 4.97 -1.80
C ALA A 82 -14.66 4.30 -0.68
N ASP A 83 -14.63 2.96 -0.65
CA ASP A 83 -15.28 2.19 0.41
C ASP A 83 -14.62 2.40 1.77
N ASN A 84 -13.31 2.47 1.75
CA ASN A 84 -12.45 2.72 2.91
C ASN A 84 -12.77 1.81 4.10
N VAL A 85 -12.88 0.51 3.82
CA VAL A 85 -13.12 -0.52 4.83
C VAL A 85 -11.78 -1.08 5.29
N PRO A 86 -11.58 -1.30 6.61
CA PRO A 86 -10.34 -1.93 7.08
C PRO A 86 -10.15 -3.30 6.45
N ARG A 87 -8.95 -3.55 5.96
CA ARG A 87 -8.60 -4.81 5.31
C ARG A 87 -7.29 -5.33 5.89
N VAL A 88 -7.17 -6.65 5.92
CA VAL A 88 -5.97 -7.30 6.42
C VAL A 88 -4.92 -7.36 5.32
N LEU A 89 -3.72 -6.89 5.63
CA LEU A 89 -2.57 -6.95 4.72
C LEU A 89 -1.71 -8.15 5.11
N THR A 90 -1.44 -9.00 4.12
CA THR A 90 -0.56 -10.16 4.31
C THR A 90 0.51 -10.20 3.23
N ARG A 91 1.64 -10.79 3.59
CA ARG A 91 2.70 -11.11 2.65
C ARG A 91 3.23 -12.49 3.00
N GLY A 92 3.03 -13.45 2.12
CA GLY A 92 3.37 -14.83 2.43
C GLY A 92 2.62 -15.30 3.67
N ALA A 93 3.35 -15.79 4.65
CA ALA A 93 2.76 -16.24 5.91
C ALA A 93 2.64 -15.13 6.96
N ARG A 94 3.18 -13.96 6.67
CA ARG A 94 3.16 -12.85 7.63
C ARG A 94 1.90 -12.01 7.50
N VAL A 95 1.24 -11.78 8.63
CA VAL A 95 0.09 -10.89 8.71
C VAL A 95 0.56 -9.56 9.31
N PHE A 96 0.36 -8.47 8.57
CA PHE A 96 0.79 -7.16 9.04
C PHE A 96 -0.24 -6.50 9.95
N GLY A 97 -1.52 -6.76 9.74
CA GLY A 97 -2.59 -6.17 10.51
C GLY A 97 -3.67 -5.60 9.61
N GLN A 98 -4.58 -4.83 10.21
CA GLN A 98 -5.65 -4.19 9.47
C GLN A 98 -5.27 -2.77 9.13
N TYR A 99 -5.47 -2.40 7.87
CA TYR A 99 -5.10 -1.10 7.33
C TYR A 99 -6.24 -0.48 6.55
N LEU A 100 -6.24 0.84 6.51
CA LEU A 100 -7.07 1.63 5.61
C LEU A 100 -6.18 2.22 4.53
N ILE A 101 -6.74 2.46 3.35
CA ILE A 101 -6.02 3.14 2.30
C ILE A 101 -6.04 4.63 2.61
N GLU A 102 -4.87 5.22 2.79
CA GLU A 102 -4.74 6.65 3.02
C GLU A 102 -4.72 7.42 1.71
N SER A 103 -3.96 6.91 0.75
CA SER A 103 -3.87 7.54 -0.56
C SER A 103 -3.51 6.52 -1.63
N LEU A 104 -3.86 6.85 -2.86
CA LEU A 104 -3.55 6.04 -4.03
C LEU A 104 -3.10 6.97 -5.15
N SER A 105 -1.95 6.67 -5.73
CA SER A 105 -1.40 7.42 -6.84
C SER A 105 -1.15 6.46 -8.00
N ILE A 106 -1.66 6.83 -9.17
CA ILE A 106 -1.52 6.02 -10.38
C ILE A 106 -0.83 6.87 -11.44
N THR A 107 0.23 6.32 -12.03
CA THR A 107 0.92 6.95 -13.14
C THR A 107 0.80 6.06 -14.36
N GLU A 108 0.11 6.55 -15.38
CA GLU A 108 0.00 5.81 -16.64
C GLU A 108 1.26 6.03 -17.47
N GLU A 109 1.84 4.94 -17.94
CA GLU A 109 3.16 5.00 -18.57
C GLU A 109 3.15 4.63 -20.06
N SER A 110 2.23 3.78 -20.49
CA SER A 110 2.24 3.29 -21.86
C SER A 110 0.83 2.95 -22.33
N TRP A 111 0.51 3.33 -23.56
CA TRP A 111 -0.81 3.10 -24.15
C TRP A 111 -0.65 2.46 -25.52
N ALA A 112 -1.64 1.66 -25.91
CA ALA A 112 -1.76 1.20 -27.28
C ALA A 112 -2.24 2.34 -28.19
N GLY A 113 -2.15 2.14 -29.50
CA GLY A 113 -2.55 3.17 -30.45
C GLY A 113 -4.00 3.60 -30.35
N ASN A 114 -4.86 2.75 -29.83
CA ASN A 114 -6.29 3.05 -29.62
C ASN A 114 -6.58 3.66 -28.24
N GLY A 115 -5.54 3.98 -27.47
CA GLY A 115 -5.70 4.57 -26.15
C GLY A 115 -5.88 3.59 -25.01
N VAL A 116 -5.86 2.30 -25.27
CA VAL A 116 -5.97 1.30 -24.21
C VAL A 116 -4.69 1.30 -23.39
N LEU A 117 -4.84 1.41 -22.08
CA LEU A 117 -3.70 1.46 -21.17
C LEU A 117 -3.00 0.11 -21.13
N GLN A 118 -1.68 0.13 -21.35
CA GLN A 118 -0.85 -1.07 -21.38
C GLN A 118 -0.02 -1.23 -20.11
N ARG A 119 0.37 -0.12 -19.51
CA ARG A 119 1.22 -0.14 -18.33
C ARG A 119 1.00 1.07 -17.47
N ALA A 120 0.94 0.85 -16.16
CA ALA A 120 0.84 1.92 -15.18
C ALA A 120 1.59 1.51 -13.93
N SER A 121 2.14 2.47 -13.23
CA SER A 121 2.68 2.23 -11.91
C SER A 121 1.70 2.75 -10.87
N TYR A 122 1.69 2.11 -9.71
CA TYR A 122 0.83 2.53 -8.61
C TYR A 122 1.65 2.71 -7.35
N ASN A 123 1.20 3.62 -6.52
CA ASN A 123 1.76 3.86 -5.20
C ASN A 123 0.59 3.98 -4.24
N MET A 124 0.49 3.05 -3.30
CA MET A 124 -0.61 2.98 -2.36
C MET A 124 -0.08 3.13 -0.95
N ALA A 125 -0.56 4.14 -0.24
CA ALA A 125 -0.20 4.37 1.15
C ALA A 125 -1.32 3.86 2.05
N LEU A 126 -0.95 3.06 3.02
CA LEU A 126 -1.86 2.45 3.97
C LEU A 126 -1.52 2.93 5.37
N ILE A 127 -2.55 3.06 6.19
CA ILE A 127 -2.38 3.42 7.59
C ILE A 127 -3.05 2.37 8.47
N ALA A 128 -2.37 1.95 9.52
CA ALA A 128 -2.88 0.94 10.43
C ALA A 128 -4.07 1.49 11.20
N THR A 129 -5.15 0.71 11.24
CA THR A 129 -6.32 1.05 12.05
C THR A 129 -6.23 0.39 13.41
N ARG A 130 -5.48 -0.73 13.48
CA ARG A 130 -5.43 -1.54 14.69
C ARG A 130 -4.15 -2.37 14.68
N ALA A 131 -3.43 -2.35 15.76
CA ALA A 131 -2.28 -3.22 15.94
C ALA A 131 -2.74 -4.65 16.20
N LEU A 132 -2.02 -5.59 15.61
CA LEU A 132 -2.25 -7.01 15.88
C LEU A 132 -1.23 -7.52 16.89
#